data_0a9a7dafa0c6fbb62ef780c96e232b7a
#
_entry.id   0a9a7dafa0c6fbb62ef780c96e232b7a
#
_cell.length_a   1.000
_cell.length_b   1.000
_cell.length_c   1.000
_cell.angle_alpha   90.00
_cell.angle_beta   90.00
_cell.angle_gamma   90.00
#
_symmetry.space_group_name_H-M   'P 1'
#
loop_
_entity.id
_entity.type
_entity.pdbx_description
1 polymer ?
#
loop_
_entity_poly.entity_id
_entity_poly.type
_entity_poly.pdbx_seq_one_letter_code
_entity_poly.pdbx_strand_id
1 'polypeptide(L)'
;VANAALAVLLVLHAVGEEHLDALAAVLDVPAGEGPLAAAVPGRMEVVGREPDAVVDFAHNPDGMVQALRSLADARAAAGTRGRTLIVFGSAGDRDRDKRPVMGAIAARAADVVIVTDDTPHSEDPAPIRAHILAGARAEADRIAREEGRTVVIEEVADRFAAIRRAVELAGPQDGILLAGRGHETTMDYDGELVPLDDRVALREALAAGAAVASASVSGPVREGKVIES
;
A
#
# COMPACT_ATOMS: atom_id res chain seq x y z
N VAL A 1 11.30 -14.47 -1.16
CA VAL A 1 11.84 -15.77 -1.57
C VAL A 1 13.33 -15.84 -1.28
N ALA A 2 14.19 -14.94 -1.78
CA ALA A 2 15.65 -15.03 -1.61
C ALA A 2 16.10 -15.06 -0.13
N ASN A 3 15.53 -14.21 0.73
CA ASN A 3 15.88 -14.17 2.16
C ASN A 3 15.44 -15.44 2.90
N ALA A 4 14.30 -16.02 2.54
CA ALA A 4 13.84 -17.28 3.11
C ALA A 4 14.77 -18.45 2.70
N ALA A 5 15.16 -18.50 1.42
CA ALA A 5 16.12 -19.49 0.94
C ALA A 5 17.47 -19.36 1.63
N LEU A 6 17.98 -18.14 1.83
CA LEU A 6 19.22 -17.90 2.57
C LEU A 6 19.10 -18.33 4.04
N ALA A 7 17.97 -18.05 4.70
CA ALA A 7 17.75 -18.51 6.08
C ALA A 7 17.75 -20.03 6.18
N VAL A 8 17.11 -20.73 5.25
CA VAL A 8 17.12 -22.19 5.18
C VAL A 8 18.54 -22.74 4.98
N LEU A 9 19.31 -22.14 4.07
CA LEU A 9 20.71 -22.54 3.85
C LEU A 9 21.59 -22.30 5.08
N LEU A 10 21.40 -21.20 5.79
CA LEU A 10 22.13 -20.91 7.03
C LEU A 10 21.77 -21.90 8.13
N VAL A 11 20.50 -22.27 8.28
CA VAL A 11 20.10 -23.32 9.23
C VAL A 11 20.72 -24.67 8.87
N LEU A 12 20.64 -25.07 7.59
CA LEU A 12 21.27 -26.32 7.13
C LEU A 12 22.78 -26.35 7.40
N HIS A 13 23.46 -25.23 7.14
CA HIS A 13 24.88 -25.11 7.42
C HIS A 13 25.19 -25.23 8.93
N ALA A 14 24.32 -24.71 9.77
CA ALA A 14 24.50 -24.71 11.22
C ALA A 14 24.18 -26.07 11.87
N VAL A 15 23.17 -26.79 11.37
CA VAL A 15 22.69 -28.05 11.99
C VAL A 15 23.17 -29.32 11.29
N GLY A 16 23.69 -29.22 10.06
CA GLY A 16 24.19 -30.33 9.25
C GLY A 16 23.18 -30.88 8.24
N GLU A 17 23.68 -31.46 7.16
CA GLU A 17 22.86 -31.99 6.05
C GLU A 17 21.99 -33.19 6.45
N GLU A 18 22.37 -33.89 7.54
CA GLU A 18 21.59 -34.98 8.11
C GLU A 18 20.20 -34.57 8.61
N HIS A 19 19.94 -33.28 8.77
CA HIS A 19 18.64 -32.72 9.17
C HIS A 19 17.78 -32.24 7.99
N LEU A 20 18.19 -32.51 6.75
CA LEU A 20 17.51 -32.02 5.52
C LEU A 20 16.06 -32.50 5.47
N ASP A 21 15.76 -33.75 5.77
CA ASP A 21 14.41 -34.30 5.74
C ASP A 21 13.53 -33.70 6.84
N ALA A 22 14.06 -33.46 8.02
CA ALA A 22 13.35 -32.81 9.11
C ALA A 22 13.06 -31.36 8.78
N LEU A 23 13.98 -30.63 8.14
CA LEU A 23 13.77 -29.25 7.70
C LEU A 23 12.75 -29.19 6.55
N ALA A 24 12.81 -30.11 5.59
CA ALA A 24 11.84 -30.23 4.51
C ALA A 24 10.42 -30.44 5.06
N ALA A 25 10.25 -31.32 6.05
CA ALA A 25 8.95 -31.56 6.70
C ALA A 25 8.41 -30.31 7.44
N VAL A 26 9.28 -29.50 8.03
CA VAL A 26 8.90 -28.23 8.69
C VAL A 26 8.50 -27.16 7.66
N LEU A 27 9.06 -27.21 6.45
CA LEU A 27 8.78 -26.25 5.38
C LEU A 27 7.63 -26.71 4.47
N ASP A 28 7.31 -28.02 4.44
CA ASP A 28 6.22 -28.62 3.67
C ASP A 28 4.87 -28.46 4.41
N VAL A 29 4.49 -27.21 4.68
CA VAL A 29 3.24 -26.84 5.31
C VAL A 29 2.45 -25.91 4.38
N PRO A 30 1.11 -25.87 4.49
CA PRO A 30 0.29 -24.98 3.66
C PRO A 30 0.76 -23.53 3.74
N ALA A 31 0.62 -22.79 2.64
CA ALA A 31 0.95 -21.36 2.59
C ALA A 31 0.14 -20.61 3.67
N GLY A 32 0.82 -19.87 4.52
CA GLY A 32 0.22 -19.16 5.66
C GLY A 32 0.34 -19.90 6.99
N GLU A 33 0.93 -21.10 7.01
CA GLU A 33 1.23 -21.88 8.20
C GLU A 33 2.76 -22.16 8.28
N GLY A 34 3.26 -22.43 9.46
CA GLY A 34 4.67 -22.79 9.66
C GLY A 34 5.63 -21.60 9.82
N PRO A 35 6.94 -21.88 9.96
CA PRO A 35 7.94 -20.89 10.40
C PRO A 35 8.20 -19.76 9.39
N LEU A 36 7.89 -19.97 8.10
CA LEU A 36 8.02 -18.94 7.06
C LEU A 36 6.76 -18.07 6.89
N ALA A 37 5.68 -18.40 7.59
CA ALA A 37 4.44 -17.65 7.62
C ALA A 37 4.43 -16.50 8.64
N ALA A 38 5.57 -16.21 9.27
CA ALA A 38 5.67 -15.12 10.23
C ALA A 38 5.27 -13.78 9.59
N ALA A 39 4.13 -13.24 10.00
CA ALA A 39 3.73 -11.90 9.61
C ALA A 39 4.67 -10.89 10.29
N VAL A 40 5.42 -10.14 9.50
CA VAL A 40 6.23 -9.05 10.00
C VAL A 40 5.40 -7.78 9.91
N PRO A 41 5.11 -7.10 11.04
CA PRO A 41 4.28 -5.90 11.02
C PRO A 41 4.79 -4.86 10.01
N GLY A 42 3.88 -4.32 9.20
CA GLY A 42 4.18 -3.32 8.18
C GLY A 42 5.08 -3.81 7.03
N ARG A 43 5.13 -5.11 6.76
CA ARG A 43 5.82 -5.71 5.61
C ARG A 43 4.81 -6.54 4.82
N MET A 44 4.29 -5.97 3.74
CA MET A 44 3.17 -6.53 2.97
C MET A 44 2.03 -7.01 3.89
N GLU A 45 1.78 -6.26 4.98
CA GLU A 45 0.74 -6.59 5.96
C GLU A 45 -0.64 -6.34 5.34
N VAL A 46 -1.42 -7.41 5.19
CA VAL A 46 -2.79 -7.33 4.70
C VAL A 46 -3.70 -6.82 5.82
N VAL A 47 -4.34 -5.68 5.58
CA VAL A 47 -5.26 -5.02 6.53
C VAL A 47 -6.72 -5.22 6.16
N GLY A 48 -7.02 -5.36 4.86
CA GLY A 48 -8.35 -5.58 4.31
C GLY A 48 -8.32 -6.42 3.05
N ARG A 49 -9.48 -6.95 2.63
CA ARG A 49 -9.63 -7.83 1.46
C ARG A 49 -10.59 -7.30 0.40
N GLU A 50 -11.47 -6.38 0.76
CA GLU A 50 -12.47 -5.79 -0.14
C GLU A 50 -12.61 -4.29 0.20
N PRO A 51 -11.73 -3.44 -0.37
CA PRO A 51 -10.61 -3.68 -1.30
C PRO A 51 -9.42 -4.43 -0.65
N ASP A 52 -8.55 -5.04 -1.49
CA ASP A 52 -7.28 -5.58 -1.01
C ASP A 52 -6.40 -4.43 -0.49
N ALA A 53 -6.24 -4.32 0.81
CA ALA A 53 -5.56 -3.20 1.46
C ALA A 53 -4.31 -3.68 2.21
N VAL A 54 -3.15 -3.13 1.84
CA VAL A 54 -1.84 -3.59 2.28
C VAL A 54 -1.00 -2.42 2.77
N VAL A 55 -0.25 -2.65 3.86
CA VAL A 55 0.74 -1.71 4.41
C VAL A 55 2.14 -2.28 4.25
N ASP A 56 3.07 -1.49 3.71
CA ASP A 56 4.46 -1.87 3.52
C ASP A 56 5.44 -0.75 3.90
N PHE A 57 6.65 -1.15 4.30
CA PHE A 57 7.75 -0.23 4.65
C PHE A 57 8.54 0.28 3.43
N ALA A 58 8.13 0.02 2.22
CA ALA A 58 8.81 0.42 0.99
C ALA A 58 9.00 1.95 0.92
N HIS A 59 10.20 2.43 1.27
CA HIS A 59 10.57 3.85 1.36
C HIS A 59 11.72 4.24 0.41
N ASN A 60 12.03 3.39 -0.54
CA ASN A 60 13.04 3.62 -1.59
C ASN A 60 12.56 3.04 -2.92
N PRO A 61 13.20 3.39 -4.06
CA PRO A 61 12.77 2.94 -5.38
C PRO A 61 12.62 1.44 -5.54
N ASP A 62 13.61 0.66 -5.11
CA ASP A 62 13.61 -0.80 -5.26
C ASP A 62 12.52 -1.45 -4.39
N GLY A 63 12.38 -1.00 -3.15
CA GLY A 63 11.32 -1.45 -2.25
C GLY A 63 9.94 -1.18 -2.82
N MET A 64 9.72 0.01 -3.39
CA MET A 64 8.44 0.39 -4.00
C MET A 64 8.10 -0.48 -5.20
N VAL A 65 9.07 -0.76 -6.09
CA VAL A 65 8.87 -1.68 -7.21
C VAL A 65 8.46 -3.08 -6.71
N GLN A 66 9.15 -3.58 -5.67
CA GLN A 66 8.85 -4.91 -5.12
C GLN A 66 7.47 -4.96 -4.44
N ALA A 67 7.11 -3.94 -3.66
CA ALA A 67 5.81 -3.89 -2.97
C ALA A 67 4.64 -3.83 -3.97
N LEU A 68 4.72 -2.95 -4.99
CA LEU A 68 3.72 -2.84 -6.04
C LEU A 68 3.59 -4.13 -6.85
N ARG A 69 4.71 -4.74 -7.21
CA ARG A 69 4.72 -6.03 -7.90
C ARG A 69 4.11 -7.14 -7.05
N SER A 70 4.47 -7.24 -5.78
CA SER A 70 3.93 -8.25 -4.87
C SER A 70 2.42 -8.13 -4.71
N LEU A 71 1.89 -6.89 -4.61
CA LEU A 71 0.45 -6.65 -4.59
C LEU A 71 -0.21 -7.08 -5.90
N ALA A 72 0.37 -6.72 -7.05
CA ALA A 72 -0.16 -7.09 -8.36
C ALA A 72 -0.16 -8.62 -8.57
N ASP A 73 0.92 -9.31 -8.22
CA ASP A 73 1.06 -10.76 -8.34
C ASP A 73 0.05 -11.49 -7.43
N ALA A 74 -0.11 -11.04 -6.18
CA ALA A 74 -1.08 -11.61 -5.23
C ALA A 74 -2.53 -11.46 -5.74
N ARG A 75 -2.88 -10.29 -6.27
CA ARG A 75 -4.21 -10.03 -6.83
C ARG A 75 -4.48 -10.81 -8.11
N ALA A 76 -3.48 -10.91 -8.98
CA ALA A 76 -3.57 -11.74 -10.18
C ALA A 76 -3.80 -13.22 -9.84
N ALA A 77 -3.09 -13.75 -8.83
CA ALA A 77 -3.27 -15.12 -8.34
C ALA A 77 -4.67 -15.35 -7.74
N ALA A 78 -5.26 -14.33 -7.10
CA ALA A 78 -6.63 -14.36 -6.59
C ALA A 78 -7.70 -14.13 -7.67
N GLY A 79 -7.30 -13.83 -8.92
CA GLY A 79 -8.22 -13.52 -10.02
C GLY A 79 -8.87 -12.14 -9.93
N THR A 80 -8.37 -11.26 -9.05
CA THR A 80 -8.90 -9.91 -8.83
C THR A 80 -8.42 -8.95 -9.92
N ARG A 81 -9.34 -8.19 -10.52
CA ARG A 81 -9.07 -7.29 -11.66
C ARG A 81 -9.61 -5.88 -11.42
N GLY A 82 -9.10 -5.20 -10.44
CA GLY A 82 -9.43 -3.79 -10.20
C GLY A 82 -8.21 -2.90 -10.37
N ARG A 83 -8.40 -1.62 -10.09
CA ARG A 83 -7.33 -0.62 -10.10
C ARG A 83 -6.36 -0.85 -8.95
N THR A 84 -5.14 -0.34 -9.11
CA THR A 84 -4.16 -0.23 -8.03
C THR A 84 -4.09 1.23 -7.57
N LEU A 85 -4.27 1.46 -6.28
CA LEU A 85 -4.10 2.75 -5.64
C LEU A 85 -2.86 2.71 -4.73
N ILE A 86 -2.04 3.76 -4.74
CA ILE A 86 -0.90 3.88 -3.82
C ILE A 86 -0.97 5.19 -3.06
N VAL A 87 -0.71 5.13 -1.76
CA VAL A 87 -0.53 6.28 -0.87
C VAL A 87 0.88 6.24 -0.32
N PHE A 88 1.66 7.28 -0.54
CA PHE A 88 3.02 7.33 -0.03
C PHE A 88 3.56 8.76 0.06
N GLY A 89 4.60 8.92 0.85
CA GLY A 89 5.41 10.12 0.97
C GLY A 89 6.90 9.80 0.90
N SER A 90 7.71 10.73 1.37
CA SER A 90 9.15 10.53 1.55
C SER A 90 9.61 11.25 2.79
N ALA A 91 10.48 10.63 3.57
CA ALA A 91 11.07 11.27 4.74
C ALA A 91 11.95 12.47 4.32
N GLY A 92 11.93 13.49 5.17
CA GLY A 92 12.84 14.63 5.10
C GLY A 92 14.26 14.27 5.57
N ASP A 93 15.20 15.20 5.42
CA ASP A 93 16.61 15.06 5.82
C ASP A 93 17.27 13.78 5.27
N ARG A 94 16.81 13.32 4.11
CA ARG A 94 17.24 12.11 3.41
C ARG A 94 17.52 12.42 1.94
N ASP A 95 17.94 11.39 1.20
CA ASP A 95 18.17 11.45 -0.23
C ASP A 95 16.97 12.05 -0.97
N ARG A 96 17.19 13.21 -1.62
CA ARG A 96 16.18 13.95 -2.36
C ARG A 96 16.00 13.42 -3.78
N ASP A 97 17.05 12.83 -4.36
CA ASP A 97 17.04 12.37 -5.75
C ASP A 97 16.11 11.18 -5.95
N LYS A 98 15.87 10.40 -4.91
CA LYS A 98 14.91 9.29 -4.95
C LYS A 98 13.45 9.74 -5.10
N ARG A 99 13.10 10.96 -4.67
CA ARG A 99 11.71 11.45 -4.59
C ARG A 99 11.01 11.45 -5.95
N PRO A 100 11.53 12.08 -7.01
CA PRO A 100 10.90 12.04 -8.33
C PRO A 100 10.94 10.62 -8.95
N VAL A 101 11.96 9.82 -8.65
CA VAL A 101 12.06 8.43 -9.11
C VAL A 101 10.93 7.59 -8.52
N MET A 102 10.65 7.72 -7.22
CA MET A 102 9.54 7.04 -6.55
C MET A 102 8.19 7.49 -7.12
N GLY A 103 8.03 8.79 -7.40
CA GLY A 103 6.84 9.31 -8.10
C GLY A 103 6.60 8.66 -9.45
N ALA A 104 7.64 8.55 -10.28
CA ALA A 104 7.56 7.90 -11.58
C ALA A 104 7.25 6.40 -11.47
N ILE A 105 7.85 5.68 -10.50
CA ILE A 105 7.57 4.27 -10.25
C ILE A 105 6.09 4.08 -9.88
N ALA A 106 5.57 4.91 -8.98
CA ALA A 106 4.17 4.86 -8.57
C ALA A 106 3.21 5.06 -9.75
N ALA A 107 3.42 6.09 -10.58
CA ALA A 107 2.60 6.38 -11.76
C ALA A 107 2.64 5.25 -12.80
N ARG A 108 3.79 4.57 -12.93
CA ARG A 108 3.93 3.44 -13.86
C ARG A 108 3.12 2.22 -13.46
N ALA A 109 3.07 1.93 -12.15
CA ALA A 109 2.52 0.69 -11.62
C ALA A 109 1.13 0.82 -11.00
N ALA A 110 0.63 2.05 -10.78
CA ALA A 110 -0.68 2.29 -10.19
C ALA A 110 -1.60 3.10 -11.13
N ASP A 111 -2.90 3.02 -10.88
CA ASP A 111 -3.94 3.79 -11.58
C ASP A 111 -4.25 5.10 -10.85
N VAL A 112 -4.07 5.09 -9.53
CA VAL A 112 -4.24 6.26 -8.67
C VAL A 112 -3.04 6.40 -7.76
N VAL A 113 -2.42 7.58 -7.76
CA VAL A 113 -1.27 7.93 -6.91
C VAL A 113 -1.68 9.08 -6.00
N ILE A 114 -1.67 8.86 -4.71
CA ILE A 114 -1.91 9.89 -3.70
C ILE A 114 -0.60 10.18 -2.98
N VAL A 115 -0.07 11.38 -3.20
CA VAL A 115 1.15 11.85 -2.54
C VAL A 115 0.80 12.58 -1.26
N THR A 116 1.43 12.19 -0.16
CA THR A 116 1.14 12.70 1.18
C THR A 116 2.41 12.95 1.97
N ASP A 117 2.29 13.49 3.18
CA ASP A 117 3.42 13.59 4.10
C ASP A 117 3.84 12.20 4.59
N ASP A 118 5.12 12.09 4.84
CA ASP A 118 5.75 11.06 5.66
C ASP A 118 6.38 11.79 6.86
N THR A 119 7.45 11.33 7.40
CA THR A 119 8.20 11.98 8.47
C THR A 119 9.11 13.08 7.89
N PRO A 120 8.69 14.37 7.84
CA PRO A 120 9.47 15.42 7.20
C PRO A 120 10.72 15.83 7.99
N HIS A 121 10.82 15.47 9.27
CA HIS A 121 11.87 15.92 10.18
C HIS A 121 11.97 17.45 10.15
N SER A 122 13.16 18.02 9.85
CA SER A 122 13.39 19.48 9.81
C SER A 122 13.04 20.10 8.44
N GLU A 123 12.73 19.32 7.40
CA GLU A 123 12.36 19.85 6.10
C GLU A 123 10.88 20.30 6.06
N ASP A 124 10.61 21.37 5.32
CA ASP A 124 9.23 21.72 4.93
C ASP A 124 8.64 20.55 4.10
N PRO A 125 7.49 19.97 4.49
CA PRO A 125 6.88 18.84 3.78
C PRO A 125 6.38 19.19 2.37
N ALA A 126 6.01 20.44 2.10
CA ALA A 126 5.46 20.81 0.79
C ALA A 126 6.46 20.64 -0.37
N PRO A 127 7.74 21.08 -0.29
CA PRO A 127 8.76 20.74 -1.27
C PRO A 127 9.02 19.24 -1.43
N ILE A 128 8.91 18.45 -0.36
CA ILE A 128 9.08 16.99 -0.44
C ILE A 128 8.01 16.40 -1.36
N ARG A 129 6.72 16.75 -1.12
CA ARG A 129 5.61 16.31 -1.97
C ARG A 129 5.76 16.82 -3.40
N ALA A 130 6.17 18.09 -3.58
CA ALA A 130 6.36 18.67 -4.92
C ALA A 130 7.38 17.89 -5.76
N HIS A 131 8.49 17.42 -5.16
CA HIS A 131 9.49 16.60 -5.87
C HIS A 131 8.90 15.25 -6.30
N ILE A 132 8.13 14.59 -5.46
CA ILE A 132 7.44 13.33 -5.80
C ILE A 132 6.45 13.56 -6.93
N LEU A 133 5.61 14.60 -6.81
CA LEU A 133 4.60 14.95 -7.80
C LEU A 133 5.20 15.29 -9.17
N ALA A 134 6.35 15.95 -9.20
CA ALA A 134 7.04 16.26 -10.46
C ALA A 134 7.36 14.97 -11.23
N GLY A 135 7.93 13.96 -10.56
CA GLY A 135 8.22 12.67 -11.18
C GLY A 135 6.96 11.89 -11.57
N ALA A 136 5.93 11.89 -10.70
CA ALA A 136 4.68 11.19 -10.98
C ALA A 136 3.95 11.79 -12.19
N ARG A 137 3.84 13.12 -12.26
CA ARG A 137 3.17 13.81 -13.38
C ARG A 137 3.91 13.64 -14.70
N ALA A 138 5.23 13.78 -14.70
CA ALA A 138 6.04 13.57 -15.90
C ALA A 138 5.85 12.16 -16.48
N GLU A 139 5.82 11.14 -15.61
CA GLU A 139 5.60 9.76 -16.04
C GLU A 139 4.14 9.52 -16.48
N ALA A 140 3.16 10.09 -15.79
CA ALA A 140 1.75 10.00 -16.18
C ALA A 140 1.51 10.62 -17.57
N ASP A 141 2.15 11.77 -17.86
CA ASP A 141 2.09 12.40 -19.19
C ASP A 141 2.75 11.53 -20.27
N ARG A 142 3.84 10.84 -19.95
CA ARG A 142 4.46 9.88 -20.86
C ARG A 142 3.51 8.71 -21.16
N ILE A 143 2.96 8.09 -20.11
CA ILE A 143 2.02 6.97 -20.20
C ILE A 143 0.78 7.36 -21.03
N ALA A 144 0.24 8.54 -20.80
CA ALA A 144 -0.93 9.02 -21.54
C ALA A 144 -0.63 9.16 -23.05
N ARG A 145 0.56 9.68 -23.40
CA ARG A 145 0.97 9.83 -24.80
C ARG A 145 1.31 8.52 -25.50
N GLU A 146 2.01 7.63 -24.80
CA GLU A 146 2.59 6.42 -25.41
C GLU A 146 1.70 5.19 -25.30
N GLU A 147 0.92 5.10 -24.22
CA GLU A 147 0.11 3.93 -23.86
C GLU A 147 -1.40 4.22 -23.90
N GLY A 148 -1.81 5.48 -23.97
CA GLY A 148 -3.23 5.89 -23.90
C GLY A 148 -3.88 5.63 -22.54
N ARG A 149 -3.12 5.33 -21.48
CA ARG A 149 -3.59 5.08 -20.13
C ARG A 149 -3.55 6.37 -19.32
N THR A 150 -4.61 6.64 -18.57
CA THR A 150 -4.68 7.77 -17.64
C THR A 150 -4.32 7.31 -16.23
N VAL A 151 -3.42 8.05 -15.57
CA VAL A 151 -3.08 7.88 -14.15
C VAL A 151 -3.61 9.08 -13.39
N VAL A 152 -4.41 8.83 -12.35
CA VAL A 152 -4.91 9.90 -11.47
C VAL A 152 -3.84 10.22 -10.44
N ILE A 153 -3.46 11.51 -10.30
CA ILE A 153 -2.48 11.95 -9.33
C ILE A 153 -3.12 13.00 -8.44
N GLU A 154 -3.18 12.73 -7.14
CA GLU A 154 -3.68 13.63 -6.11
C GLU A 154 -2.58 13.98 -5.11
N GLU A 155 -2.66 15.18 -4.54
CA GLU A 155 -1.86 15.63 -3.40
C GLU A 155 -2.79 15.81 -2.21
N VAL A 156 -2.55 15.08 -1.13
CA VAL A 156 -3.27 15.19 0.13
C VAL A 156 -2.24 15.22 1.25
N ALA A 157 -1.93 16.41 1.76
CA ALA A 157 -0.83 16.60 2.72
C ALA A 157 -1.00 15.78 3.99
N ASP A 158 -2.16 15.86 4.62
CA ASP A 158 -2.49 15.07 5.81
C ASP A 158 -2.59 13.57 5.45
N ARG A 159 -1.73 12.75 6.07
CA ARG A 159 -1.64 11.33 5.75
C ARG A 159 -2.89 10.54 6.13
N PHE A 160 -3.54 10.90 7.24
CA PHE A 160 -4.80 10.26 7.62
C PHE A 160 -5.91 10.56 6.61
N ALA A 161 -6.01 11.81 6.15
CA ALA A 161 -6.92 12.20 5.08
C ALA A 161 -6.59 11.50 3.75
N ALA A 162 -5.31 11.34 3.41
CA ALA A 162 -4.86 10.62 2.22
C ALA A 162 -5.28 9.13 2.25
N ILE A 163 -5.16 8.48 3.40
CA ILE A 163 -5.60 7.09 3.59
C ILE A 163 -7.11 6.98 3.41
N ARG A 164 -7.89 7.87 4.04
CA ARG A 164 -9.36 7.91 3.83
C ARG A 164 -9.71 8.14 2.37
N ARG A 165 -9.01 9.07 1.71
CA ARG A 165 -9.23 9.36 0.29
C ARG A 165 -9.00 8.14 -0.59
N ALA A 166 -7.97 7.35 -0.31
CA ALA A 166 -7.72 6.10 -1.03
C ALA A 166 -8.89 5.11 -0.87
N VAL A 167 -9.41 4.96 0.34
CA VAL A 167 -10.56 4.08 0.60
C VAL A 167 -11.84 4.59 -0.07
N GLU A 168 -12.08 5.91 -0.07
CA GLU A 168 -13.21 6.52 -0.78
C GLU A 168 -13.18 6.28 -2.29
N LEU A 169 -12.00 6.28 -2.89
CA LEU A 169 -11.80 6.06 -4.31
C LEU A 169 -11.85 4.59 -4.72
N ALA A 170 -11.55 3.69 -3.79
CA ALA A 170 -11.42 2.28 -4.08
C ALA A 170 -12.78 1.57 -4.15
N GLY A 171 -12.96 0.75 -5.17
CA GLY A 171 -14.04 -0.24 -5.23
C GLY A 171 -13.61 -1.58 -4.61
N PRO A 172 -14.55 -2.52 -4.41
CA PRO A 172 -14.26 -3.81 -3.77
C PRO A 172 -13.18 -4.65 -4.47
N GLN A 173 -13.02 -4.47 -5.79
CA GLN A 173 -12.05 -5.18 -6.61
C GLN A 173 -10.71 -4.46 -6.73
N ASP A 174 -10.57 -3.25 -6.16
CA ASP A 174 -9.34 -2.48 -6.22
C ASP A 174 -8.31 -2.94 -5.18
N GLY A 175 -7.05 -2.57 -5.36
CA GLY A 175 -5.98 -2.78 -4.40
C GLY A 175 -5.42 -1.46 -3.89
N ILE A 176 -5.22 -1.33 -2.58
CA ILE A 176 -4.62 -0.18 -1.93
C ILE A 176 -3.27 -0.58 -1.34
N LEU A 177 -2.21 0.14 -1.66
CA LEU A 177 -0.91 0.04 -1.03
C LEU A 177 -0.61 1.33 -0.25
N LEU A 178 -0.44 1.23 1.07
CA LEU A 178 0.19 2.28 1.85
C LEU A 178 1.68 1.97 1.96
N ALA A 179 2.53 2.84 1.43
CA ALA A 179 3.97 2.62 1.38
C ALA A 179 4.75 3.69 2.17
N GLY A 180 5.91 3.29 2.65
CA GLY A 180 6.92 4.15 3.29
C GLY A 180 7.12 3.85 4.77
N ARG A 181 6.07 3.78 5.55
CA ARG A 181 6.12 3.78 7.02
C ARG A 181 6.01 2.39 7.66
N GLY A 182 5.28 1.47 7.03
CA GLY A 182 5.15 0.09 7.51
C GLY A 182 4.64 -0.01 8.95
N HIS A 183 5.55 -0.33 9.88
CA HIS A 183 5.23 -0.52 11.31
C HIS A 183 5.40 0.73 12.18
N GLU A 184 5.80 1.85 11.60
CA GLU A 184 5.99 3.10 12.35
C GLU A 184 4.66 3.64 12.89
N THR A 185 4.69 4.17 14.11
CA THR A 185 3.51 4.62 14.85
C THR A 185 3.48 6.12 15.11
N THR A 186 4.53 6.86 14.70
CA THR A 186 4.64 8.30 14.87
C THR A 186 5.26 8.96 13.67
N MET A 187 4.84 10.16 13.32
CA MET A 187 5.47 11.07 12.35
C MET A 187 6.21 12.18 13.09
N ASP A 188 7.40 12.54 12.63
CA ASP A 188 8.20 13.62 13.20
C ASP A 188 8.13 14.86 12.30
N TYR A 189 7.57 15.94 12.85
CA TYR A 189 7.51 17.27 12.26
C TYR A 189 8.39 18.22 13.07
N ASP A 190 9.66 18.34 12.71
CA ASP A 190 10.64 19.22 13.40
C ASP A 190 10.70 18.99 14.92
N GLY A 191 10.73 17.71 15.33
CA GLY A 191 10.76 17.29 16.74
C GLY A 191 9.39 17.16 17.40
N GLU A 192 8.31 17.56 16.75
CA GLU A 192 6.94 17.26 17.19
C GLU A 192 6.52 15.88 16.70
N LEU A 193 6.32 14.95 17.62
CA LEU A 193 5.89 13.58 17.31
C LEU A 193 4.36 13.50 17.25
N VAL A 194 3.84 13.31 16.04
CA VAL A 194 2.41 13.14 15.80
C VAL A 194 2.10 11.64 15.72
N PRO A 195 1.22 11.09 16.58
CA PRO A 195 0.83 9.68 16.52
C PRO A 195 0.10 9.37 15.21
N LEU A 196 0.61 8.41 14.45
CA LEU A 196 -0.05 7.87 13.28
C LEU A 196 0.52 6.48 12.95
N ASP A 197 -0.33 5.47 12.98
CA ASP A 197 -0.05 4.11 12.53
C ASP A 197 -0.90 3.83 11.29
N ASP A 198 -0.26 3.65 10.14
CA ASP A 198 -0.92 3.40 8.85
C ASP A 198 -1.89 2.21 8.91
N ARG A 199 -1.54 1.18 9.67
CA ARG A 199 -2.35 -0.05 9.81
C ARG A 199 -3.66 0.23 10.56
N VAL A 200 -3.59 1.05 11.62
CA VAL A 200 -4.76 1.46 12.39
C VAL A 200 -5.62 2.39 11.56
N ALA A 201 -5.02 3.44 10.98
CA ALA A 201 -5.72 4.42 10.15
C ALA A 201 -6.45 3.76 8.96
N LEU A 202 -5.81 2.78 8.31
CA LEU A 202 -6.42 2.05 7.19
C LEU A 202 -7.60 1.17 7.65
N ARG A 203 -7.47 0.47 8.79
CA ARG A 203 -8.60 -0.32 9.35
C ARG A 203 -9.80 0.56 9.68
N GLU A 204 -9.55 1.71 10.30
CA GLU A 204 -10.62 2.67 10.64
C GLU A 204 -11.29 3.23 9.38
N ALA A 205 -10.50 3.60 8.36
CA ALA A 205 -11.03 4.10 7.11
C ALA A 205 -11.89 3.06 6.37
N LEU A 206 -11.43 1.81 6.30
CA LEU A 206 -12.19 0.69 5.71
C LEU A 206 -13.49 0.43 6.45
N ALA A 207 -13.48 0.44 7.79
CA ALA A 207 -14.68 0.25 8.60
C ALA A 207 -15.70 1.38 8.38
N ALA A 208 -15.25 2.64 8.29
CA ALA A 208 -16.10 3.78 7.99
C ALA A 208 -16.70 3.71 6.58
N GLY A 209 -15.91 3.32 5.56
CA GLY A 209 -16.38 3.15 4.18
C GLY A 209 -17.45 2.07 4.06
N ALA A 210 -17.27 0.93 4.72
CA ALA A 210 -18.26 -0.16 4.75
C ALA A 210 -19.58 0.27 5.41
N ALA A 211 -19.52 1.09 6.47
CA ALA A 211 -20.71 1.60 7.15
C ALA A 211 -21.53 2.56 6.24
N VAL A 212 -20.85 3.42 5.47
CA VAL A 212 -21.51 4.31 4.49
C VAL A 212 -22.14 3.52 3.35
N ALA A 213 -21.46 2.50 2.83
CA ALA A 213 -22.00 1.66 1.77
C ALA A 213 -23.24 0.88 2.22
N SER A 214 -23.26 0.34 3.43
CA SER A 214 -24.43 -0.38 3.99
C SER A 214 -25.61 0.55 4.26
N ALA A 215 -25.39 1.78 4.72
CA ALA A 215 -26.43 2.77 4.95
C ALA A 215 -27.10 3.23 3.64
N SER A 216 -26.34 3.33 2.55
CA SER A 216 -26.89 3.73 1.23
C SER A 216 -27.78 2.64 0.58
N VAL A 217 -27.55 1.36 0.91
CA VAL A 217 -28.38 0.24 0.42
C VAL A 217 -29.70 0.09 1.20
N SER A 218 -29.75 0.60 2.44
CA SER A 218 -30.90 0.46 3.37
C SER A 218 -31.93 1.60 3.26
N GLY A 219 -31.82 2.50 2.27
CA GLY A 219 -32.77 3.59 2.06
C GLY A 219 -34.17 3.08 1.72
N PRO A 220 -35.26 3.72 2.22
CA PRO A 220 -36.62 3.21 2.06
C PRO A 220 -37.04 3.18 0.57
N VAL A 221 -37.43 1.99 0.11
CA VAL A 221 -38.18 1.84 -1.13
C VAL A 221 -39.45 2.65 -0.97
N ARG A 222 -39.59 3.76 -1.67
CA ARG A 222 -40.87 4.50 -1.76
C ARG A 222 -41.82 3.65 -2.57
N GLU A 223 -42.73 2.98 -1.86
CA GLU A 223 -43.93 2.38 -2.51
C GLU A 223 -44.68 3.49 -3.24
N GLY A 224 -44.68 3.38 -4.56
CA GLY A 224 -45.49 4.24 -5.42
C GLY A 224 -46.97 3.98 -5.16
N LYS A 225 -47.67 4.97 -4.59
CA LYS A 225 -49.11 4.96 -4.44
C LYS A 225 -49.74 4.99 -5.86
N VAL A 226 -50.29 3.83 -6.27
CA VAL A 226 -51.15 3.76 -7.45
C VAL A 226 -52.43 4.52 -7.11
N ILE A 227 -52.66 5.63 -7.82
CA ILE A 227 -53.95 6.36 -7.79
C ILE A 227 -54.82 5.72 -8.89
N GLU A 228 -55.73 4.88 -8.47
CA GLU A 228 -56.85 4.49 -9.34
C GLU A 228 -57.83 5.66 -9.45
N SER A 229 -58.17 6.04 -10.68
CA SER A 229 -59.25 6.95 -11.07
C SER A 229 -60.29 6.18 -11.80
#